data_7ef0e4c4a391e1243bad10b013c1f1d3
#
_entry.id   7ef0e4c4a391e1243bad10b013c1f1d3
#
_cell.length_a   1.000
_cell.length_b   1.000
_cell.length_c   1.000
_cell.angle_alpha   90.00
_cell.angle_beta   90.00
_cell.angle_gamma   90.00
#
_symmetry.space_group_name_H-M   'P 1'
#
loop_
_entity.id
_entity.type
_entity.pdbx_description
1 polymer ?
#
loop_
_entity_poly.entity_id
_entity_poly.type
_entity_poly.pdbx_seq_one_letter_code
_entity_poly.pdbx_strand_id
1 'polypeptide(L)' 'MSNFTVVSYTVLPVEGDDQVEVVIHASDGSKWEYGIPFSRSSGRYMFEEIDVLRMDFGDEFADELTLRLDALVESLVK' A
#
# COMPACT_ATOMS: atom_id res chain seq x y z
N MET A 1 -4.90 14.87 -13.37
CA MET A 1 -3.51 14.66 -13.76
C MET A 1 -2.65 14.56 -12.50
N SER A 2 -1.87 13.51 -12.39
CA SER A 2 -1.03 13.37 -11.20
C SER A 2 0.17 14.31 -11.29
N ASN A 3 0.49 14.96 -10.17
CA ASN A 3 1.61 15.90 -10.08
C ASN A 3 2.88 15.22 -9.57
N PHE A 4 2.79 13.93 -9.28
CA PHE A 4 3.87 13.18 -8.66
C PHE A 4 4.13 11.89 -9.43
N THR A 5 5.39 11.49 -9.46
CA THR A 5 5.77 10.20 -10.01
C THR A 5 6.38 9.37 -8.88
N VAL A 6 5.96 8.12 -8.79
CA VAL A 6 6.53 7.21 -7.79
C VAL A 6 7.91 6.77 -8.25
N VAL A 7 8.92 7.05 -7.43
CA VAL A 7 10.29 6.61 -7.67
C VAL A 7 10.48 5.19 -7.16
N SER A 8 9.98 4.94 -5.94
CA SER A 8 10.05 3.62 -5.33
C SER A 8 9.00 3.53 -4.23
N TYR A 9 8.62 2.30 -3.89
CA TYR A 9 7.75 2.07 -2.75
C TYR A 9 8.05 0.71 -2.14
N THR A 10 7.70 0.56 -0.86
CA THR A 10 7.86 -0.70 -0.16
C THR A 10 6.55 -1.07 0.51
N VAL A 11 6.29 -2.37 0.60
CA VAL A 11 5.14 -2.94 1.29
C VAL A 11 5.69 -4.00 2.23
N LEU A 12 5.64 -3.73 3.54
CA LEU A 12 6.25 -4.59 4.55
C LEU A 12 5.28 -4.87 5.68
N PRO A 13 5.33 -6.10 6.25
CA PRO A 13 4.51 -6.39 7.43
C PRO A 13 5.07 -5.66 8.65
N VAL A 14 4.16 -5.23 9.54
CA VAL A 14 4.55 -4.65 10.82
C VAL A 14 4.68 -5.79 11.83
N GLU A 15 5.86 -5.93 12.42
CA GLU A 15 6.11 -6.99 13.38
C GLU A 15 5.32 -6.75 14.65
N GLY A 16 4.61 -7.79 15.10
CA GLY A 16 3.83 -7.74 16.33
C GLY A 16 2.41 -7.22 16.18
N ASP A 17 2.07 -6.65 15.02
CA ASP A 17 0.73 -6.13 14.75
C ASP A 17 0.17 -6.73 13.47
N ASP A 18 -1.16 -6.81 13.39
CA ASP A 18 -1.83 -7.28 12.17
C ASP A 18 -2.01 -6.09 11.21
N GLN A 19 -0.89 -5.55 10.76
CA GLN A 19 -0.85 -4.40 9.87
C GLN A 19 0.26 -4.56 8.82
N VAL A 20 0.08 -3.86 7.72
CA VAL A 20 1.09 -3.75 6.67
C VAL A 20 1.44 -2.28 6.52
N GLU A 21 2.72 -1.97 6.44
CA GLU A 21 3.20 -0.61 6.22
C GLU A 21 3.53 -0.41 4.75
N VAL A 22 2.99 0.66 4.17
CA VAL A 22 3.30 1.09 2.81
C VAL A 22 4.05 2.41 2.89
N VAL A 23 5.23 2.47 2.28
CA VAL A 23 6.03 3.69 2.20
C VAL A 23 6.27 3.99 0.72
N ILE A 24 5.92 5.20 0.31
CA ILE A 24 6.02 5.63 -1.09
C ILE A 24 6.96 6.83 -1.17
N HIS A 25 7.95 6.74 -2.06
CA HIS A 25 8.88 7.84 -2.32
C HIS A 25 8.56 8.44 -3.68
N ALA A 26 8.26 9.73 -3.70
CA ALA A 26 7.91 10.44 -4.91
C ALA A 26 9.11 11.20 -5.49
N SER A 27 8.97 11.59 -6.74
CA SER A 27 10.05 12.25 -7.49
C SER A 27 10.42 13.63 -6.95
N ASP A 28 9.52 14.28 -6.22
CA ASP A 28 9.79 15.60 -5.63
C ASP A 28 10.45 15.51 -4.24
N GLY A 29 10.78 14.30 -3.78
CA GLY A 29 11.36 14.07 -2.47
C GLY A 29 10.33 13.83 -1.38
N SER A 30 9.06 13.90 -1.68
CA SER A 30 8.00 13.64 -0.71
C SER A 30 7.91 12.16 -0.38
N LYS A 31 7.39 11.88 0.81
CA LYS A 31 7.26 10.52 1.33
C LYS A 31 5.87 10.36 1.92
N TRP A 32 5.19 9.29 1.53
CA TRP A 32 3.88 8.92 2.07
C TRP A 32 4.01 7.62 2.84
N GLU A 33 3.43 7.58 4.03
CA GLU A 33 3.43 6.38 4.88
C GLU A 33 2.01 6.03 5.28
N TYR A 34 1.65 4.75 5.14
CA TYR A 34 0.32 4.25 5.49
C TYR A 34 0.43 2.98 6.30
N GLY A 35 -0.40 2.88 7.35
CA GLY A 35 -0.57 1.63 8.09
C GLY A 35 -1.91 1.01 7.68
N ILE A 36 -1.89 -0.21 7.18
CA ILE A 36 -3.07 -0.89 6.67
C ILE A 36 -3.37 -2.09 7.56
N PRO A 37 -4.45 -2.03 8.37
CA PRO A 37 -4.82 -3.17 9.19
C PRO A 37 -5.40 -4.29 8.35
N PHE A 38 -5.11 -5.53 8.74
CA PHE A 38 -5.70 -6.69 8.09
C PHE A 38 -6.19 -7.69 9.15
N SER A 39 -7.10 -8.59 8.73
CA SER A 39 -7.62 -9.62 9.60
C SER A 39 -7.01 -10.98 9.24
N ARG A 40 -6.36 -11.62 10.18
CA ARG A 40 -5.80 -12.96 9.96
C ARG A 40 -6.88 -14.02 9.77
N SER A 41 -8.04 -13.80 10.36
CA SER A 41 -9.13 -14.78 10.27
C SER A 41 -9.81 -14.78 8.91
N SER A 42 -9.89 -13.62 8.25
CA SER A 42 -10.57 -13.49 6.95
C SER A 42 -9.62 -13.30 5.78
N GLY A 43 -8.38 -12.91 6.04
CA GLY A 43 -7.43 -12.56 4.99
C GLY A 43 -7.76 -11.27 4.29
N ARG A 44 -8.56 -10.40 4.92
CA ARG A 44 -8.99 -9.14 4.33
C ARG A 44 -8.31 -7.97 5.00
N TYR A 45 -8.16 -6.90 4.23
CA TYR A 45 -7.61 -5.64 4.71
C TYR A 45 -8.45 -4.48 4.19
N MET A 46 -8.33 -3.32 4.86
CA MET A 46 -9.02 -2.11 4.43
C MET A 46 -7.98 -1.03 4.16
N PHE A 47 -8.01 -0.49 2.96
CA PHE A 47 -7.14 0.60 2.55
C PHE A 47 -7.95 1.63 1.77
N GLU A 48 -8.57 2.56 2.50
CA GLU A 48 -9.41 3.60 1.91
C GLU A 48 -8.58 4.63 1.14
N GLU A 49 -7.36 4.87 1.59
CA GLU A 49 -6.47 5.84 0.97
C GLU A 49 -6.01 5.44 -0.44
N ILE A 50 -6.33 4.22 -0.86
CA ILE A 50 -5.99 3.77 -2.22
C ILE A 50 -6.63 4.68 -3.28
N ASP A 51 -7.82 5.21 -3.00
CA ASP A 51 -8.49 6.11 -3.93
C ASP A 51 -7.73 7.42 -4.08
N VAL A 52 -7.17 7.93 -2.99
CA VAL A 52 -6.35 9.15 -3.00
C VAL A 52 -5.06 8.88 -3.79
N LEU A 53 -4.43 7.74 -3.57
CA LEU A 53 -3.22 7.36 -4.29
C LEU A 53 -3.49 7.19 -5.78
N ARG A 54 -4.66 6.65 -6.13
CA ARG A 54 -5.06 6.51 -7.53
C ARG A 54 -5.20 7.88 -8.21
N MET A 55 -5.72 8.85 -7.50
CA MET A 55 -5.83 10.23 -8.01
C MET A 55 -4.47 10.90 -8.13
N ASP A 56 -3.59 10.68 -7.16
CA ASP A 56 -2.27 11.35 -7.12
C ASP A 56 -1.24 10.70 -8.05
N PHE A 57 -1.24 9.39 -8.17
CA PHE A 57 -0.19 8.64 -8.88
C PHE A 57 -0.69 7.87 -10.09
N GLY A 58 -2.01 7.72 -10.25
CA GLY A 58 -2.60 7.06 -11.40
C GLY A 58 -3.05 5.63 -11.11
N ASP A 59 -3.87 5.12 -12.03
CA ASP A 59 -4.49 3.80 -11.89
C ASP A 59 -3.47 2.66 -11.92
N GLU A 60 -2.46 2.75 -12.76
CA GLU A 60 -1.46 1.68 -12.89
C GLU A 60 -0.74 1.43 -11.58
N PHE A 61 -0.33 2.50 -10.90
CA PHE A 61 0.32 2.37 -9.60
C PHE A 61 -0.62 1.77 -8.57
N ALA A 62 -1.86 2.28 -8.51
CA ALA A 62 -2.85 1.80 -7.54
C ALA A 62 -3.16 0.32 -7.74
N ASP A 63 -3.28 -0.12 -8.99
CA ASP A 63 -3.54 -1.53 -9.29
C ASP A 63 -2.37 -2.42 -8.91
N GLU A 64 -1.15 -1.99 -9.19
CA GLU A 64 0.06 -2.73 -8.81
C GLU A 64 0.18 -2.83 -7.29
N LEU A 65 -0.05 -1.72 -6.59
CA LEU A 65 -0.01 -1.70 -5.13
C LEU A 65 -1.03 -2.66 -4.54
N THR A 66 -2.26 -2.66 -5.08
CA THR A 66 -3.31 -3.56 -4.62
C THR A 66 -2.89 -5.03 -4.80
N LEU A 67 -2.31 -5.38 -5.93
CA LEU A 67 -1.83 -6.74 -6.17
C LEU A 67 -0.76 -7.15 -5.17
N ARG A 68 0.16 -6.26 -4.84
CA ARG A 68 1.20 -6.53 -3.85
C ARG A 68 0.63 -6.69 -2.44
N LEU A 69 -0.35 -5.85 -2.09
CA LEU A 69 -1.02 -5.96 -0.79
C LEU A 69 -1.75 -7.29 -0.67
N ASP A 70 -2.48 -7.68 -1.72
CA ASP A 70 -3.21 -8.95 -1.74
C ASP A 70 -2.26 -10.12 -1.53
N ALA A 71 -1.15 -10.14 -2.25
CA ALA A 71 -0.17 -11.21 -2.16
C ALA A 71 0.48 -11.26 -0.77
N LEU A 72 0.84 -10.11 -0.22
CA LEU A 72 1.47 -10.05 1.09
C LEU A 72 0.53 -10.48 2.20
N VAL A 73 -0.69 -9.97 2.22
CA VAL A 73 -1.67 -10.33 3.24
C VAL A 73 -2.00 -11.82 3.14
N GLU A 74 -2.17 -12.36 1.95
CA GLU A 74 -2.39 -13.79 1.77
C GLU A 74 -1.23 -14.61 2.36
N SER A 75 0.00 -14.16 2.15
CA SER A 75 1.18 -14.81 2.71
C SER A 75 1.20 -14.76 4.25
N LEU A 76 0.74 -13.65 4.83
CA LEU A 76 0.78 -13.47 6.28
C LEU A 76 -0.30 -14.26 7.02
N VAL A 77 -1.43 -14.56 6.37
CA VAL A 77 -2.54 -15.28 7.01
C VAL A 77 -2.48 -16.79 6.79
N LYS A 78 -1.55 -17.28 6.03
CA LYS A 78 -1.36 -18.72 5.81
C LYS A 78 -0.61 -19.40 6.94
#